data_4542dfdaace24584c41de4001cb79947
#
_entry.id   4542dfdaace24584c41de4001cb79947
#
_cell.length_a   1.000
_cell.length_b   1.000
_cell.length_c   1.000
_cell.angle_alpha   90.00
_cell.angle_beta   90.00
_cell.angle_gamma   90.00
#
_symmetry.space_group_name_H-M   'P 1'
#
loop_
_entity.id
_entity.type
_entity.pdbx_description
1 polymer ?
#
loop_
_entity_poly.entity_id
_entity_poly.type
_entity_poly.pdbx_seq_one_letter_code
_entity_poly.pdbx_strand_id
1 'polypeptide(L)'
;MTNKKSPCAKVLLFAGLLSLSVAASAFEDGSPAFYFEAGRAPHNDTSTRSLTIGAVLPWGRQHLVWGTQVTAYADLFLSQWRAPKADRDGHHNYSQLGVIAGWRFRFDEGASPWFFEAGLGGTSMNDRYQSPDRSFSTRFQFTEQLGVGRNFGPRGEHELSLRIQHFSNGGIRKPNPGENFYKVRYLYRF
;
A
#
# COMPACT_ATOMS: atom_id res chain seq x y z
N MET A 1 52.01 -34.51 11.65
CA MET A 1 50.57 -34.21 11.74
C MET A 1 50.35 -32.74 11.55
N THR A 2 50.06 -32.33 10.34
CA THR A 2 49.94 -30.92 9.97
C THR A 2 48.48 -30.58 9.75
N ASN A 3 47.95 -29.69 10.58
CA ASN A 3 46.56 -29.27 10.60
C ASN A 3 46.39 -28.12 9.62
N LYS A 4 45.76 -28.36 8.44
CA LYS A 4 45.42 -27.38 7.45
C LYS A 4 44.07 -26.71 7.80
N LYS A 5 44.11 -25.46 8.24
CA LYS A 5 42.93 -24.62 8.39
C LYS A 5 42.50 -24.08 7.01
N SER A 6 41.27 -24.36 6.66
CA SER A 6 40.59 -23.85 5.45
C SER A 6 40.22 -22.36 5.62
N PRO A 7 40.43 -21.48 4.66
CA PRO A 7 39.97 -20.08 4.77
C PRO A 7 38.48 -19.97 4.42
N CYS A 8 37.74 -19.40 5.34
CA CYS A 8 36.34 -19.04 5.17
C CYS A 8 36.22 -17.86 4.18
N ALA A 9 35.68 -18.10 3.01
CA ALA A 9 35.42 -17.06 1.99
C ALA A 9 34.25 -16.20 2.45
N LYS A 10 34.51 -14.94 2.80
CA LYS A 10 33.49 -13.93 3.03
C LYS A 10 32.95 -13.44 1.68
N VAL A 11 31.74 -13.84 1.34
CA VAL A 11 31.01 -13.25 0.20
C VAL A 11 30.50 -11.88 0.60
N LEU A 12 31.14 -10.84 0.11
CA LEU A 12 30.66 -9.45 0.16
C LEU A 12 29.66 -9.24 -0.98
N LEU A 13 28.37 -9.19 -0.65
CA LEU A 13 27.35 -8.71 -1.56
C LEU A 13 27.45 -7.18 -1.68
N PHE A 14 28.05 -6.70 -2.76
CA PHE A 14 27.98 -5.30 -3.16
C PHE A 14 26.61 -5.06 -3.82
N ALA A 15 25.66 -4.48 -3.08
CA ALA A 15 24.47 -3.90 -3.65
C ALA A 15 24.84 -2.59 -4.36
N GLY A 16 25.13 -2.66 -5.66
CA GLY A 16 25.36 -1.52 -6.51
C GLY A 16 24.08 -0.70 -6.66
N LEU A 17 23.95 0.43 -5.94
CA LEU A 17 22.99 1.47 -6.23
C LEU A 17 23.38 2.12 -7.57
N LEU A 18 22.74 1.72 -8.67
CA LEU A 18 22.80 2.48 -9.91
C LEU A 18 22.05 3.81 -9.69
N SER A 19 22.77 4.87 -9.42
CA SER A 19 22.31 6.25 -9.52
C SER A 19 22.23 6.65 -11.00
N LEU A 20 21.13 6.37 -11.65
CA LEU A 20 20.76 7.02 -12.92
C LEU A 20 20.35 8.46 -12.56
N SER A 21 21.22 9.42 -12.82
CA SER A 21 20.87 10.83 -12.84
C SER A 21 20.00 11.12 -14.05
N VAL A 22 18.69 11.01 -13.88
CA VAL A 22 17.70 11.53 -14.82
C VAL A 22 17.55 13.02 -14.53
N ALA A 23 17.61 13.84 -15.59
CA ALA A 23 17.34 15.27 -15.51
C ALA A 23 16.05 15.52 -14.71
N ALA A 24 16.13 16.44 -13.74
CA ALA A 24 15.05 16.74 -12.81
C ALA A 24 13.87 17.42 -13.52
N SER A 25 13.01 16.65 -14.14
CA SER A 25 11.63 17.06 -14.39
C SER A 25 10.83 16.69 -13.13
N ALA A 26 10.11 17.66 -12.56
CA ALA A 26 9.21 17.38 -11.46
C ALA A 26 8.23 16.27 -11.86
N PHE A 27 8.03 15.29 -10.99
CA PHE A 27 7.10 14.20 -11.27
C PHE A 27 5.67 14.73 -11.30
N GLU A 28 4.92 14.40 -12.35
CA GLU A 28 3.53 14.82 -12.48
C GLU A 28 2.59 14.02 -11.57
N ASP A 29 2.66 14.26 -10.25
CA ASP A 29 1.69 13.69 -9.31
C ASP A 29 0.26 14.21 -9.52
N GLY A 30 0.08 15.22 -10.39
CA GLY A 30 -1.18 15.84 -10.74
C GLY A 30 -2.01 15.11 -11.80
N SER A 31 -1.53 14.02 -12.40
CA SER A 31 -2.27 13.25 -13.41
C SER A 31 -3.00 12.04 -12.83
N PRO A 32 -4.16 11.65 -13.39
CA PRO A 32 -4.83 10.40 -13.01
C PRO A 32 -3.95 9.17 -13.22
N ALA A 33 -4.20 8.14 -12.45
CA ALA A 33 -3.46 6.89 -12.54
C ALA A 33 -4.35 5.70 -12.21
N PHE A 34 -4.03 4.54 -12.79
CA PHE A 34 -4.61 3.26 -12.38
C PHE A 34 -3.58 2.40 -11.68
N TYR A 35 -4.05 1.51 -10.80
CA TYR A 35 -3.17 0.62 -10.09
C TYR A 35 -3.75 -0.78 -9.88
N PHE A 36 -2.83 -1.69 -9.65
CA PHE A 36 -3.06 -3.02 -9.12
C PHE A 36 -2.30 -3.17 -7.80
N GLU A 37 -2.92 -3.82 -6.81
CA GLU A 37 -2.33 -3.97 -5.48
C GLU A 37 -2.63 -5.36 -4.94
N ALA A 38 -1.62 -6.01 -4.36
CA ALA A 38 -1.75 -7.27 -3.64
C ALA A 38 -1.38 -7.04 -2.17
N GLY A 39 -2.11 -7.71 -1.27
CA GLY A 39 -1.91 -7.54 0.16
C GLY A 39 -2.10 -8.82 0.97
N ARG A 40 -1.56 -8.78 2.19
CA ARG A 40 -1.71 -9.85 3.18
C ARG A 40 -1.88 -9.25 4.57
N ALA A 41 -2.86 -9.75 5.30
CA ALA A 41 -3.07 -9.53 6.72
C ALA A 41 -2.69 -10.83 7.47
N PRO A 42 -1.52 -10.88 8.11
CA PRO A 42 -1.07 -12.06 8.84
C PRO A 42 -1.77 -12.13 10.22
N HIS A 43 -2.12 -13.34 10.61
CA HIS A 43 -2.61 -13.68 11.95
C HIS A 43 -1.94 -14.96 12.37
N ASN A 44 -1.54 -15.14 13.61
CA ASN A 44 -0.94 -16.35 14.14
C ASN A 44 -0.50 -17.38 13.07
N ASP A 45 -1.34 -18.39 12.83
CA ASP A 45 -1.15 -19.48 11.85
C ASP A 45 -1.97 -19.31 10.55
N THR A 46 -2.74 -18.20 10.42
CA THR A 46 -3.59 -17.91 9.25
C THR A 46 -3.24 -16.57 8.61
N SER A 47 -3.83 -16.28 7.47
CA SER A 47 -3.75 -14.97 6.85
C SER A 47 -4.89 -14.71 5.87
N THR A 48 -5.40 -13.49 5.87
CA THR A 48 -6.27 -12.98 4.80
C THR A 48 -5.41 -12.37 3.70
N ARG A 49 -5.75 -12.67 2.45
CA ARG A 49 -5.10 -12.09 1.26
C ARG A 49 -6.04 -11.11 0.58
N SER A 50 -5.51 -10.08 -0.05
CA SER A 50 -6.29 -9.14 -0.85
C SER A 50 -5.69 -8.94 -2.23
N LEU A 51 -6.58 -8.74 -3.22
CA LEU A 51 -6.26 -8.20 -4.53
C LEU A 51 -7.14 -6.99 -4.74
N THR A 52 -6.55 -5.89 -5.21
CA THR A 52 -7.22 -4.61 -5.36
C THR A 52 -6.87 -4.00 -6.71
N ILE A 53 -7.85 -3.42 -7.36
CA ILE A 53 -7.68 -2.51 -8.49
C ILE A 53 -8.26 -1.16 -8.11
N GLY A 54 -7.68 -0.08 -8.62
CA GLY A 54 -8.18 1.24 -8.30
C GLY A 54 -7.63 2.33 -9.18
N ALA A 55 -8.14 3.53 -8.95
CA ALA A 55 -7.75 4.75 -9.62
C ALA A 55 -7.39 5.83 -8.60
N VAL A 56 -6.27 6.50 -8.85
CA VAL A 56 -5.85 7.69 -8.11
C VAL A 56 -6.21 8.91 -8.95
N LEU A 57 -7.03 9.78 -8.38
CA LEU A 57 -7.53 11.01 -9.00
C LEU A 57 -7.03 12.20 -8.19
N PRO A 58 -5.93 12.86 -8.60
CA PRO A 58 -5.44 14.06 -7.93
C PRO A 58 -6.49 15.17 -7.95
N TRP A 59 -6.59 15.95 -6.88
CA TRP A 59 -7.44 17.12 -6.82
C TRP A 59 -6.69 18.33 -6.27
N GLY A 60 -7.12 19.50 -6.69
CA GLY A 60 -6.53 20.76 -6.26
C GLY A 60 -5.16 21.02 -6.87
N ARG A 61 -4.50 22.05 -6.33
CA ARG A 61 -3.14 22.42 -6.71
C ARG A 61 -2.11 21.68 -5.86
N GLN A 62 -0.95 21.45 -6.44
CA GLN A 62 0.20 21.01 -5.68
C GLN A 62 0.72 22.17 -4.82
N HIS A 63 1.06 21.88 -3.58
CA HIS A 63 1.57 22.84 -2.63
C HIS A 63 3.02 22.50 -2.23
N LEU A 64 3.84 23.51 -2.16
CA LEU A 64 5.20 23.38 -1.63
C LEU A 64 5.19 23.76 -0.15
N VAL A 65 5.54 22.82 0.73
CA VAL A 65 5.59 23.00 2.18
C VAL A 65 6.96 22.53 2.66
N TRP A 66 7.82 23.45 3.15
CA TRP A 66 9.17 23.15 3.66
C TRP A 66 10.02 22.29 2.70
N GLY A 67 10.05 22.64 1.41
CA GLY A 67 10.81 21.90 0.40
C GLY A 67 10.20 20.54 0.01
N THR A 68 8.98 20.25 0.46
CA THR A 68 8.24 19.04 0.12
C THR A 68 7.03 19.39 -0.72
N GLN A 69 6.89 18.78 -1.90
CA GLN A 69 5.68 18.91 -2.70
C GLN A 69 4.59 18.03 -2.12
N VAL A 70 3.43 18.62 -1.81
CA VAL A 70 2.25 17.93 -1.30
C VAL A 70 1.16 17.91 -2.37
N THR A 71 0.70 16.70 -2.71
CA THR A 71 -0.40 16.48 -3.66
C THR A 71 -1.54 15.74 -2.97
N ALA A 72 -2.75 16.31 -2.98
CA ALA A 72 -3.95 15.63 -2.50
C ALA A 72 -4.59 14.82 -3.63
N TYR A 73 -5.20 13.68 -3.30
CA TYR A 73 -5.86 12.80 -4.26
C TYR A 73 -7.03 12.03 -3.65
N ALA A 74 -7.97 11.61 -4.49
CA ALA A 74 -8.92 10.55 -4.18
C ALA A 74 -8.35 9.21 -4.69
N ASP A 75 -8.43 8.17 -3.86
CA ASP A 75 -8.16 6.80 -4.23
C ASP A 75 -9.49 6.03 -4.22
N LEU A 76 -9.95 5.63 -5.39
CA LEU A 76 -11.17 4.85 -5.58
C LEU A 76 -10.77 3.41 -5.88
N PHE A 77 -11.32 2.43 -5.15
CA PHE A 77 -10.88 1.06 -5.32
C PHE A 77 -11.98 0.00 -5.18
N LEU A 78 -11.76 -1.10 -5.87
CA LEU A 78 -12.43 -2.38 -5.67
C LEU A 78 -11.40 -3.39 -5.16
N SER A 79 -11.73 -4.08 -4.09
CA SER A 79 -10.85 -5.08 -3.48
C SER A 79 -11.59 -6.40 -3.24
N GLN A 80 -10.87 -7.48 -3.45
CA GLN A 80 -11.32 -8.83 -3.13
C GLN A 80 -10.44 -9.38 -2.02
N TRP A 81 -11.04 -9.72 -0.88
CA TRP A 81 -10.36 -10.38 0.21
C TRP A 81 -10.69 -11.86 0.21
N ARG A 82 -9.69 -12.70 0.39
CA ARG A 82 -9.82 -14.14 0.58
C ARG A 82 -9.33 -14.50 1.98
N ALA A 83 -10.28 -14.84 2.86
CA ALA A 83 -10.02 -15.18 4.25
C ALA A 83 -10.28 -16.67 4.52
N PRO A 84 -9.54 -17.31 5.42
CA PRO A 84 -9.94 -18.61 5.96
C PRO A 84 -11.30 -18.47 6.65
N LYS A 85 -12.17 -19.46 6.52
CA LYS A 85 -13.43 -19.47 7.26
C LYS A 85 -13.21 -19.62 8.78
N ALA A 86 -14.17 -19.17 9.58
CA ALA A 86 -14.08 -19.25 11.03
C ALA A 86 -13.89 -20.69 11.56
N ASP A 87 -14.47 -21.68 10.89
CA ASP A 87 -14.32 -23.12 11.18
C ASP A 87 -13.02 -23.70 10.61
N ARG A 88 -12.20 -22.90 9.87
CA ARG A 88 -10.97 -23.30 9.18
C ARG A 88 -11.18 -24.28 8.02
N ASP A 89 -12.42 -24.58 7.64
CA ASP A 89 -12.75 -25.41 6.48
C ASP A 89 -12.94 -24.58 5.21
N GLY A 90 -11.81 -24.33 4.53
CA GLY A 90 -11.77 -23.58 3.28
C GLY A 90 -11.69 -22.05 3.46
N HIS A 91 -12.17 -21.32 2.47
CA HIS A 91 -12.05 -19.87 2.41
C HIS A 91 -13.39 -19.22 2.07
N HIS A 92 -13.55 -17.96 2.52
CA HIS A 92 -14.63 -17.07 2.11
C HIS A 92 -14.05 -15.85 1.39
N ASN A 93 -14.75 -15.38 0.35
CA ASN A 93 -14.36 -14.22 -0.42
C ASN A 93 -15.26 -13.03 -0.08
N TYR A 94 -14.66 -11.88 0.20
CA TYR A 94 -15.33 -10.62 0.50
C TYR A 94 -14.98 -9.60 -0.56
N SER A 95 -15.98 -9.04 -1.23
CA SER A 95 -15.80 -7.91 -2.15
C SER A 95 -15.97 -6.60 -1.39
N GLN A 96 -15.14 -5.64 -1.69
CA GLN A 96 -15.08 -4.36 -1.01
C GLN A 96 -14.97 -3.21 -2.02
N LEU A 97 -15.75 -2.16 -1.82
CA LEU A 97 -15.62 -0.87 -2.50
C LEU A 97 -15.14 0.15 -1.48
N GLY A 98 -14.20 1.02 -1.87
CA GLY A 98 -13.68 2.04 -0.98
C GLY A 98 -13.30 3.34 -1.66
N VAL A 99 -13.26 4.40 -0.85
CA VAL A 99 -12.74 5.71 -1.21
C VAL A 99 -11.85 6.23 -0.10
N ILE A 100 -10.69 6.77 -0.47
CA ILE A 100 -9.71 7.34 0.44
C ILE A 100 -9.35 8.74 -0.03
N ALA A 101 -9.34 9.70 0.89
CA ALA A 101 -8.66 10.97 0.73
C ALA A 101 -7.19 10.75 1.11
N GLY A 102 -6.29 10.98 0.18
CA GLY A 102 -4.86 10.76 0.34
C GLY A 102 -4.04 12.01 0.10
N TRP A 103 -2.88 12.04 0.74
CA TRP A 103 -1.86 13.07 0.56
C TRP A 103 -0.53 12.38 0.27
N ARG A 104 0.11 12.84 -0.80
CA ARG A 104 1.46 12.42 -1.19
C ARG A 104 2.44 13.53 -0.88
N PHE A 105 3.55 13.15 -0.29
CA PHE A 105 4.65 14.02 0.13
C PHE A 105 5.90 13.62 -0.67
N ARG A 106 6.31 14.47 -1.61
CA ARG A 106 7.48 14.24 -2.46
C ARG A 106 8.56 15.23 -2.10
N PHE A 107 9.75 14.71 -1.78
CA PHE A 107 10.91 15.50 -1.35
C PHE A 107 11.53 16.26 -2.53
N ASP A 108 12.52 17.10 -2.21
CA ASP A 108 13.29 17.90 -3.17
C ASP A 108 12.39 18.72 -4.12
N GLU A 109 11.41 19.43 -3.54
CA GLU A 109 10.47 20.27 -4.27
C GLU A 109 9.70 19.53 -5.40
N GLY A 110 9.55 18.20 -5.24
CA GLY A 110 8.91 17.35 -6.24
C GLY A 110 9.88 16.64 -7.19
N ALA A 111 11.18 16.90 -7.13
CA ALA A 111 12.19 16.28 -8.00
C ALA A 111 12.59 14.87 -7.56
N SER A 112 12.38 14.50 -6.28
CA SER A 112 12.72 13.17 -5.78
C SER A 112 11.87 12.08 -6.42
N PRO A 113 12.45 10.95 -6.88
CA PRO A 113 11.67 9.79 -7.30
C PRO A 113 10.96 9.11 -6.13
N TRP A 114 11.39 9.35 -4.89
CA TRP A 114 10.80 8.79 -3.69
C TRP A 114 9.70 9.68 -3.13
N PHE A 115 8.68 9.06 -2.58
CA PHE A 115 7.59 9.74 -1.90
C PHE A 115 7.13 8.95 -0.68
N PHE A 116 6.51 9.67 0.24
CA PHE A 116 5.69 9.12 1.31
C PHE A 116 4.22 9.47 1.03
N GLU A 117 3.29 8.67 1.51
CA GLU A 117 1.86 8.99 1.41
C GLU A 117 1.10 8.52 2.65
N ALA A 118 0.06 9.27 2.96
CA ALA A 118 -0.89 8.97 4.02
C ALA A 118 -2.30 9.18 3.49
N GLY A 119 -3.28 8.49 4.06
CA GLY A 119 -4.67 8.67 3.66
C GLY A 119 -5.63 8.06 4.65
N LEU A 120 -6.86 8.55 4.61
CA LEU A 120 -7.97 8.04 5.42
C LEU A 120 -9.25 8.05 4.60
N GLY A 121 -10.15 7.13 4.90
CA GLY A 121 -11.35 6.97 4.09
C GLY A 121 -12.37 6.00 4.67
N GLY A 122 -13.27 5.56 3.82
CA GLY A 122 -14.31 4.61 4.15
C GLY A 122 -14.47 3.53 3.10
N THR A 123 -14.91 2.38 3.55
CA THR A 123 -15.15 1.22 2.69
C THR A 123 -16.44 0.50 3.07
N SER A 124 -17.01 -0.21 2.10
CA SER A 124 -18.16 -1.07 2.31
C SER A 124 -17.92 -2.44 1.69
N MET A 125 -18.23 -3.48 2.44
CA MET A 125 -18.08 -4.88 2.02
C MET A 125 -19.44 -5.48 1.66
N ASN A 126 -19.44 -6.49 0.79
CA ASN A 126 -20.65 -7.25 0.45
C ASN A 126 -21.21 -8.02 1.65
N ASP A 127 -20.35 -8.45 2.59
CA ASP A 127 -20.74 -9.12 3.83
C ASP A 127 -19.84 -8.70 4.99
N ARG A 128 -20.20 -9.04 6.24
CA ARG A 128 -19.38 -8.84 7.41
C ARG A 128 -18.20 -9.80 7.40
N TYR A 129 -16.99 -9.24 7.44
CA TYR A 129 -15.77 -10.02 7.43
C TYR A 129 -15.68 -10.91 8.69
N GLN A 130 -15.33 -12.17 8.47
CA GLN A 130 -15.07 -13.17 9.50
C GLN A 130 -13.90 -14.04 9.09
N SER A 131 -13.00 -14.28 10.03
CA SER A 131 -11.89 -15.23 9.96
C SER A 131 -11.79 -15.97 11.30
N PRO A 132 -10.91 -16.98 11.46
CA PRO A 132 -10.76 -17.67 12.75
C PRO A 132 -10.46 -16.73 13.92
N ASP A 133 -9.71 -15.65 13.66
CA ASP A 133 -9.18 -14.74 14.69
C ASP A 133 -9.89 -13.37 14.72
N ARG A 134 -10.71 -13.05 13.71
CA ARG A 134 -11.31 -11.72 13.52
C ARG A 134 -12.75 -11.81 13.07
N SER A 135 -13.59 -10.93 13.63
CA SER A 135 -14.98 -10.77 13.21
C SER A 135 -15.37 -9.29 13.24
N PHE A 136 -15.78 -8.76 12.09
CA PHE A 136 -16.32 -7.40 11.98
C PHE A 136 -17.81 -7.39 12.29
N SER A 137 -18.26 -6.40 13.05
CA SER A 137 -19.67 -6.23 13.39
C SER A 137 -20.47 -5.42 12.36
N THR A 138 -19.77 -4.76 11.41
CA THR A 138 -20.35 -3.91 10.36
C THR A 138 -19.76 -4.25 9.00
N ARG A 139 -20.50 -3.99 7.92
CA ARG A 139 -19.97 -4.03 6.55
C ARG A 139 -19.16 -2.78 6.23
N PHE A 140 -19.54 -1.64 6.80
CA PHE A 140 -18.79 -0.39 6.68
C PHE A 140 -17.59 -0.41 7.60
N GLN A 141 -16.43 0.02 7.05
CA GLN A 141 -15.20 0.22 7.81
C GLN A 141 -14.58 1.56 7.43
N PHE A 142 -14.03 2.28 8.39
CA PHE A 142 -13.03 3.30 8.14
C PHE A 142 -11.73 2.62 7.71
N THR A 143 -10.91 3.34 6.98
CA THR A 143 -9.59 2.85 6.59
C THR A 143 -8.57 3.98 6.66
N GLU A 144 -7.40 3.67 7.20
CA GLU A 144 -6.23 4.53 7.22
C GLU A 144 -5.09 3.81 6.49
N GLN A 145 -4.27 4.58 5.78
CA GLN A 145 -3.12 4.02 5.07
C GLN A 145 -1.89 4.89 5.19
N LEU A 146 -0.74 4.23 5.24
CA LEU A 146 0.58 4.83 5.11
C LEU A 146 1.34 4.06 4.03
N GLY A 147 2.14 4.76 3.26
CA GLY A 147 2.92 4.14 2.20
C GLY A 147 4.22 4.88 1.91
N VAL A 148 5.18 4.16 1.39
CA VAL A 148 6.40 4.68 0.79
C VAL A 148 6.57 4.06 -0.58
N GLY A 149 6.94 4.88 -1.57
CA GLY A 149 7.07 4.42 -2.93
C GLY A 149 8.12 5.18 -3.72
N ARG A 150 8.36 4.66 -4.93
CA ARG A 150 9.29 5.23 -5.88
C ARG A 150 8.73 5.19 -7.28
N ASN A 151 8.92 6.28 -8.03
CA ASN A 151 8.66 6.35 -9.45
C ASN A 151 9.85 5.87 -10.26
N PHE A 152 9.59 5.32 -11.45
CA PHE A 152 10.56 4.87 -12.43
C PHE A 152 9.98 4.98 -13.85
N GLY A 153 10.81 4.74 -14.86
CA GLY A 153 10.50 5.02 -16.26
C GLY A 153 10.97 6.42 -16.69
N PRO A 154 11.05 6.68 -18.00
CA PRO A 154 11.59 7.93 -18.54
C PRO A 154 10.86 9.19 -18.09
N ARG A 155 9.55 9.09 -17.80
CA ARG A 155 8.70 10.20 -17.32
C ARG A 155 8.26 9.98 -15.86
N GLY A 156 8.74 8.92 -15.19
CA GLY A 156 8.28 8.54 -13.86
C GLY A 156 6.86 7.99 -13.83
N GLU A 157 6.36 7.52 -14.96
CA GLU A 157 4.98 7.04 -15.16
C GLU A 157 4.66 5.74 -14.42
N HIS A 158 5.68 4.94 -14.10
CA HIS A 158 5.55 3.73 -13.30
C HIS A 158 5.84 4.02 -11.84
N GLU A 159 5.13 3.36 -10.96
CA GLU A 159 5.29 3.51 -9.52
C GLU A 159 5.20 2.16 -8.83
N LEU A 160 6.08 1.91 -7.88
CA LEU A 160 6.00 0.79 -6.96
C LEU A 160 6.00 1.32 -5.54
N SER A 161 5.04 0.87 -4.71
CA SER A 161 4.95 1.28 -3.31
C SER A 161 4.66 0.13 -2.37
N LEU A 162 5.18 0.25 -1.15
CA LEU A 162 4.86 -0.59 0.00
C LEU A 162 3.92 0.19 0.91
N ARG A 163 2.87 -0.46 1.38
CA ARG A 163 1.79 0.19 2.13
C ARG A 163 1.39 -0.65 3.34
N ILE A 164 0.97 0.03 4.39
CA ILE A 164 0.21 -0.56 5.50
C ILE A 164 -1.16 0.09 5.47
N GLN A 165 -2.22 -0.72 5.50
CA GLN A 165 -3.60 -0.24 5.49
C GLN A 165 -4.38 -0.90 6.62
N HIS A 166 -4.96 -0.08 7.49
CA HIS A 166 -5.83 -0.48 8.59
C HIS A 166 -7.30 -0.36 8.19
N PHE A 167 -8.12 -1.26 8.71
CA PHE A 167 -9.58 -1.24 8.56
C PHE A 167 -10.23 -1.46 9.91
N SER A 168 -11.16 -0.60 10.29
CA SER A 168 -11.98 -0.75 11.50
C SER A 168 -13.27 0.06 11.41
N ASN A 169 -14.25 -0.26 12.24
CA ASN A 169 -15.46 0.57 12.30
C ASN A 169 -15.38 1.74 13.29
N GLY A 170 -14.16 2.11 13.77
CA GLY A 170 -13.97 3.19 14.72
C GLY A 170 -14.61 2.95 16.09
N GLY A 171 -15.01 1.72 16.41
CA GLY A 171 -15.70 1.40 17.67
C GLY A 171 -17.20 1.68 17.66
N ILE A 172 -17.80 2.05 16.52
CA ILE A 172 -19.26 2.29 16.37
C ILE A 172 -20.06 1.07 16.83
N ARG A 173 -19.56 -0.13 16.57
CA ARG A 173 -20.17 -1.39 17.00
C ARG A 173 -19.11 -2.42 17.37
N LYS A 174 -19.35 -3.18 18.44
CA LYS A 174 -18.49 -4.30 18.86
C LYS A 174 -19.03 -5.64 18.32
N PRO A 175 -18.14 -6.61 18.00
CA PRO A 175 -16.68 -6.54 18.08
C PRO A 175 -16.07 -5.64 16.99
N ASN A 176 -14.92 -5.01 17.28
CA ASN A 176 -14.13 -4.21 16.35
C ASN A 176 -12.63 -4.52 16.54
N PRO A 177 -12.17 -5.71 16.13
CA PRO A 177 -10.77 -6.10 16.28
C PRO A 177 -9.82 -5.36 15.34
N GLY A 178 -10.38 -4.75 14.28
CA GLY A 178 -9.60 -4.18 13.18
C GLY A 178 -8.89 -5.22 12.32
N GLU A 179 -8.33 -4.79 11.18
CA GLU A 179 -7.53 -5.60 10.27
C GLU A 179 -6.41 -4.78 9.65
N ASN A 180 -5.17 -5.33 9.64
CA ASN A 180 -4.00 -4.65 9.10
C ASN A 180 -3.43 -5.43 7.92
N PHE A 181 -3.40 -4.80 6.75
CA PHE A 181 -2.80 -5.35 5.54
C PHE A 181 -1.45 -4.72 5.26
N TYR A 182 -0.46 -5.54 4.95
CA TYR A 182 0.78 -5.17 4.28
C TYR A 182 0.58 -5.40 2.79
N LYS A 183 0.82 -4.37 1.98
CA LYS A 183 0.45 -4.34 0.57
C LYS A 183 1.61 -3.89 -0.31
N VAL A 184 1.63 -4.41 -1.53
CA VAL A 184 2.50 -3.95 -2.62
C VAL A 184 1.59 -3.43 -3.71
N ARG A 185 1.80 -2.18 -4.14
CA ARG A 185 1.04 -1.52 -5.21
C ARG A 185 1.96 -1.21 -6.38
N TYR A 186 1.52 -1.57 -7.56
CA TYR A 186 2.03 -1.04 -8.82
C TYR A 186 1.00 -0.09 -9.41
N LEU A 187 1.45 1.10 -9.78
CA LEU A 187 0.61 2.15 -10.35
C LEU A 187 1.22 2.63 -11.67
N TYR A 188 0.36 2.90 -12.64
CA TYR A 188 0.70 3.51 -13.91
C TYR A 188 -0.05 4.82 -14.10
N ARG A 189 0.69 5.87 -14.48
CA ARG A 189 0.22 7.24 -14.69
C ARG A 189 0.28 7.58 -16.18
N PHE A 190 -0.76 8.24 -16.70
CA PHE A 190 -0.85 8.57 -18.12
C PHE A 190 -0.35 9.98 -18.41
#